data_77911235c400724926b663da07fa1371
#
_entry.id   77911235c400724926b663da07fa1371
#
_cell.length_a   1.000
_cell.length_b   1.000
_cell.length_c   1.000
_cell.angle_alpha   90.00
_cell.angle_beta   90.00
_cell.angle_gamma   90.00
#
_symmetry.space_group_name_H-M   'P 1'
#
loop_
_entity.id
_entity.type
_entity.pdbx_description
1 polymer ?
#
loop_
_entity_poly.entity_id
_entity_poly.type
_entity_poly.pdbx_seq_one_letter_code
_entity_poly.pdbx_strand_id
1 'polypeptide(L)'
;LKMVLVDKSLFKDFINYAEEHDLTIDADELMQYAFVETIEIASFEYTGYLKSIETIKDYYQANMDMLEEAKFNSLFYRNSPVITRIHHSAPTYYGKEANVTASLTASGGNIYGDVTRSVLFRKVTIGEGSTVSESIINSGSDIGKNVHLKYVVLDKDVSIDDNITLEGTADNPIIVQKGMHVTANVAETLGV
;
A
#
# COMPACT_ATOMS: atom_id res chain seq x y z
N LEU A 1 -6.45 -15.59 -4.01
CA LEU A 1 -7.15 -14.78 -5.01
C LEU A 1 -8.42 -15.52 -5.40
N LYS A 2 -9.57 -14.92 -5.11
CA LYS A 2 -10.87 -15.45 -5.53
C LYS A 2 -11.24 -14.78 -6.86
N MET A 3 -10.77 -15.36 -7.96
CA MET A 3 -11.13 -14.91 -9.31
C MET A 3 -11.71 -16.11 -10.05
N VAL A 4 -12.92 -15.96 -10.54
CA VAL A 4 -13.63 -16.98 -11.30
C VAL A 4 -13.92 -16.46 -12.69
N LEU A 5 -13.60 -17.24 -13.70
CA LEU A 5 -14.01 -17.02 -15.08
C LEU A 5 -15.17 -17.96 -15.39
N VAL A 6 -16.31 -17.41 -15.73
CA VAL A 6 -17.55 -18.16 -15.95
C VAL A 6 -18.22 -17.73 -17.26
N ASP A 7 -18.89 -18.67 -17.91
CA ASP A 7 -19.73 -18.36 -19.08
C ASP A 7 -20.93 -17.49 -18.69
N LYS A 8 -21.34 -16.61 -19.61
CA LYS A 8 -22.46 -15.69 -19.35
C LYS A 8 -23.78 -16.38 -19.08
N SER A 9 -24.05 -17.52 -19.70
CA SER A 9 -25.29 -18.30 -19.47
C SER A 9 -25.28 -18.86 -18.09
N LEU A 10 -24.20 -19.53 -17.69
CA LEU A 10 -24.03 -20.10 -16.37
C LEU A 10 -24.11 -19.03 -15.26
N PHE A 11 -23.53 -17.85 -15.49
CA PHE A 11 -23.62 -16.76 -14.52
C PHE A 11 -25.07 -16.25 -14.33
N LYS A 12 -25.87 -16.25 -15.40
CA LYS A 12 -27.31 -15.93 -15.30
C LYS A 12 -28.09 -16.98 -14.51
N ASP A 13 -27.80 -18.25 -14.76
CA ASP A 13 -28.44 -19.35 -14.03
C ASP A 13 -28.10 -19.27 -12.53
N PHE A 14 -26.87 -18.95 -12.21
CA PHE A 14 -26.44 -18.70 -10.82
C PHE A 14 -27.19 -17.50 -10.19
N ILE A 15 -27.36 -16.38 -10.92
CA ILE A 15 -28.11 -15.23 -10.39
C ILE A 15 -29.55 -15.64 -10.02
N ASN A 16 -30.23 -16.34 -10.91
CA ASN A 16 -31.60 -16.83 -10.65
C ASN A 16 -31.64 -17.76 -9.42
N TYR A 17 -30.67 -18.67 -9.35
CA TYR A 17 -30.54 -19.56 -8.18
C TYR A 17 -30.29 -18.79 -6.87
N ALA A 18 -29.40 -17.79 -6.90
CA ALA A 18 -29.07 -16.97 -5.75
C ALA A 18 -30.29 -16.14 -5.27
N GLU A 19 -31.08 -15.59 -6.19
CA GLU A 19 -32.32 -14.87 -5.88
C GLU A 19 -33.38 -15.81 -5.23
N GLU A 20 -33.53 -17.03 -5.73
CA GLU A 20 -34.47 -18.02 -5.18
C GLU A 20 -34.09 -18.53 -3.77
N HIS A 21 -32.77 -18.48 -3.44
CA HIS A 21 -32.23 -19.02 -2.18
C HIS A 21 -31.75 -17.95 -1.20
N ASP A 22 -31.99 -16.67 -1.51
CA ASP A 22 -31.53 -15.51 -0.70
C ASP A 22 -30.02 -15.52 -0.42
N LEU A 23 -29.22 -15.86 -1.43
CA LEU A 23 -27.76 -15.93 -1.38
C LEU A 23 -27.11 -14.65 -1.88
N THR A 24 -25.86 -14.41 -1.46
CA THR A 24 -25.05 -13.31 -2.00
C THR A 24 -24.49 -13.66 -3.38
N ILE A 25 -24.34 -12.66 -4.24
CA ILE A 25 -23.72 -12.85 -5.57
C ILE A 25 -22.23 -12.61 -5.43
N ASP A 26 -21.50 -13.63 -5.01
CA ASP A 26 -20.04 -13.59 -4.88
C ASP A 26 -19.37 -14.86 -5.44
N ALA A 27 -18.03 -14.89 -5.40
CA ALA A 27 -17.27 -16.00 -5.97
C ALA A 27 -17.38 -17.30 -5.16
N ASP A 28 -17.63 -17.22 -3.86
CA ASP A 28 -17.74 -18.40 -2.99
C ASP A 28 -19.08 -19.09 -3.24
N GLU A 29 -20.16 -18.32 -3.27
CA GLU A 29 -21.50 -18.86 -3.56
C GLU A 29 -21.58 -19.41 -5.00
N LEU A 30 -20.95 -18.74 -5.96
CA LEU A 30 -20.84 -19.27 -7.33
C LEU A 30 -20.09 -20.62 -7.38
N MET A 31 -19.02 -20.77 -6.60
CA MET A 31 -18.28 -22.03 -6.54
C MET A 31 -19.10 -23.14 -5.85
N GLN A 32 -19.87 -22.81 -4.80
CA GLN A 32 -20.79 -23.75 -4.16
C GLN A 32 -21.90 -24.18 -5.13
N TYR A 33 -22.51 -23.23 -5.83
CA TYR A 33 -23.50 -23.52 -6.87
C TYR A 33 -22.96 -24.47 -7.95
N ALA A 34 -21.76 -24.17 -8.47
CA ALA A 34 -21.12 -25.03 -9.47
C ALA A 34 -20.86 -26.44 -8.95
N PHE A 35 -20.52 -26.60 -7.66
CA PHE A 35 -20.35 -27.89 -7.03
C PHE A 35 -21.69 -28.66 -6.87
N VAL A 36 -22.73 -27.98 -6.43
CA VAL A 36 -24.08 -28.56 -6.28
C VAL A 36 -24.64 -29.03 -7.62
N GLU A 37 -24.53 -28.21 -8.64
CA GLU A 37 -24.99 -28.51 -10.00
C GLU A 37 -24.05 -29.44 -10.80
N THR A 38 -23.00 -29.94 -10.16
CA THR A 38 -22.01 -30.83 -10.80
C THR A 38 -21.39 -30.27 -12.07
N ILE A 39 -21.13 -28.93 -12.08
CA ILE A 39 -20.52 -28.23 -13.21
C ILE A 39 -19.02 -28.51 -13.19
N GLU A 40 -18.45 -28.79 -14.35
CA GLU A 40 -17.02 -29.02 -14.47
C GLU A 40 -16.21 -27.74 -14.14
N ILE A 41 -15.32 -27.83 -13.18
CA ILE A 41 -14.47 -26.73 -12.71
C ILE A 41 -13.03 -27.03 -13.07
N ALA A 42 -12.38 -26.13 -13.82
CA ALA A 42 -10.95 -26.17 -14.08
C ALA A 42 -10.22 -25.19 -13.14
N SER A 43 -9.12 -25.63 -12.53
CA SER A 43 -8.26 -24.75 -11.75
C SER A 43 -7.10 -24.19 -12.59
N PHE A 44 -6.76 -22.94 -12.36
CA PHE A 44 -5.59 -22.29 -12.93
C PHE A 44 -4.62 -21.87 -11.82
N GLU A 45 -3.39 -22.38 -11.88
CA GLU A 45 -2.35 -21.99 -10.94
C GLU A 45 -1.70 -20.67 -11.37
N TYR A 46 -1.86 -19.63 -10.55
CA TYR A 46 -1.17 -18.38 -10.74
C TYR A 46 0.16 -18.37 -9.98
N THR A 47 1.27 -18.26 -10.72
CA THR A 47 2.65 -18.32 -10.17
C THR A 47 3.29 -16.92 -10.00
N GLY A 48 2.55 -15.85 -10.26
CA GLY A 48 3.01 -14.46 -10.09
C GLY A 48 2.96 -13.97 -8.64
N TYR A 49 3.41 -12.72 -8.42
CA TYR A 49 3.25 -12.07 -7.13
C TYR A 49 1.76 -11.82 -6.83
N LEU A 50 1.31 -12.28 -5.70
CA LEU A 50 -0.05 -12.10 -5.19
C LEU A 50 -0.01 -11.77 -3.71
N LYS A 51 -0.73 -10.73 -3.29
CA LYS A 51 -0.89 -10.35 -1.89
C LYS A 51 -2.34 -9.96 -1.63
N SER A 52 -2.98 -10.59 -0.64
CA SER A 52 -4.23 -10.09 -0.08
C SER A 52 -3.92 -8.97 0.91
N ILE A 53 -4.72 -7.89 0.87
CA ILE A 53 -4.58 -6.75 1.77
C ILE A 53 -5.88 -6.66 2.57
N GLU A 54 -5.89 -7.26 3.74
CA GLU A 54 -7.04 -7.31 4.64
C GLU A 54 -6.78 -6.51 5.92
N THR A 55 -5.50 -6.40 6.30
CA THR A 55 -5.06 -5.69 7.49
C THR A 55 -4.04 -4.60 7.15
N ILE A 56 -3.79 -3.72 8.10
CA ILE A 56 -2.74 -2.70 7.98
C ILE A 56 -1.36 -3.34 7.87
N LYS A 57 -1.14 -4.44 8.56
CA LYS A 57 0.09 -5.23 8.44
C LYS A 57 0.29 -5.74 7.00
N ASP A 58 -0.78 -6.22 6.36
CA ASP A 58 -0.72 -6.66 4.96
C ASP A 58 -0.42 -5.50 4.01
N TYR A 59 -1.05 -4.34 4.24
CA TYR A 59 -0.78 -3.11 3.50
C TYR A 59 0.69 -2.69 3.65
N TYR A 60 1.20 -2.66 4.88
CA TYR A 60 2.59 -2.35 5.16
C TYR A 60 3.52 -3.32 4.42
N GLN A 61 3.30 -4.62 4.61
CA GLN A 61 4.13 -5.64 3.99
C GLN A 61 4.08 -5.59 2.45
N ALA A 62 2.91 -5.36 1.86
CA ALA A 62 2.77 -5.24 0.41
C ALA A 62 3.58 -4.07 -0.18
N ASN A 63 3.66 -2.94 0.55
CA ASN A 63 4.50 -1.81 0.14
C ASN A 63 5.99 -2.13 0.32
N MET A 64 6.40 -2.77 1.42
CA MET A 64 7.79 -3.18 1.65
C MET A 64 8.25 -4.24 0.65
N ASP A 65 7.37 -5.14 0.22
CA ASP A 65 7.64 -6.12 -0.83
C ASP A 65 8.05 -5.44 -2.16
N MET A 66 7.57 -4.22 -2.42
CA MET A 66 7.95 -3.47 -3.63
C MET A 66 9.39 -2.93 -3.59
N LEU A 67 10.05 -2.96 -2.45
CA LEU A 67 11.48 -2.66 -2.34
C LEU A 67 12.37 -3.84 -2.78
N GLU A 68 11.79 -5.02 -2.97
CA GLU A 68 12.46 -6.19 -3.52
C GLU A 68 12.38 -6.17 -5.05
N GLU A 69 13.51 -6.06 -5.72
CA GLU A 69 13.60 -5.92 -7.17
C GLU A 69 12.84 -7.02 -7.94
N ALA A 70 12.90 -8.26 -7.49
CA ALA A 70 12.21 -9.36 -8.16
C ALA A 70 10.68 -9.22 -8.12
N LYS A 71 10.12 -8.80 -6.98
CA LYS A 71 8.69 -8.57 -6.81
C LYS A 71 8.24 -7.34 -7.59
N PHE A 72 8.99 -6.24 -7.49
CA PHE A 72 8.73 -5.01 -8.24
C PHE A 72 8.70 -5.27 -9.74
N ASN A 73 9.72 -5.94 -10.27
CA ASN A 73 9.82 -6.26 -11.70
C ASN A 73 8.68 -7.18 -12.16
N SER A 74 8.20 -8.07 -11.29
CA SER A 74 7.09 -8.97 -11.63
C SER A 74 5.77 -8.23 -11.89
N LEU A 75 5.56 -7.08 -11.24
CA LEU A 75 4.34 -6.28 -11.39
C LEU A 75 4.46 -5.19 -12.47
N PHE A 76 5.63 -4.57 -12.62
CA PHE A 76 5.76 -3.34 -13.41
C PHE A 76 6.52 -3.51 -14.72
N TYR A 77 7.36 -4.54 -14.88
CA TYR A 77 8.23 -4.69 -16.05
C TYR A 77 8.10 -6.01 -16.82
N ARG A 78 7.19 -6.92 -16.43
CA ARG A 78 6.93 -8.15 -17.21
C ARG A 78 5.91 -7.93 -18.33
N ASN A 79 5.66 -9.00 -19.12
CA ASN A 79 4.82 -8.98 -20.31
C ASN A 79 3.38 -8.46 -20.11
N SER A 80 2.91 -8.39 -18.88
CA SER A 80 1.59 -7.85 -18.49
C SER A 80 1.74 -6.95 -17.29
N PRO A 81 2.36 -5.74 -17.45
CA PRO A 81 2.57 -4.84 -16.33
C PRO A 81 1.24 -4.28 -15.80
N VAL A 82 1.21 -3.97 -14.53
CA VAL A 82 0.09 -3.24 -13.93
C VAL A 82 0.01 -1.84 -14.55
N ILE A 83 -1.11 -1.53 -15.18
CA ILE A 83 -1.35 -0.22 -15.81
C ILE A 83 -1.89 0.73 -14.76
N THR A 84 -1.19 1.82 -14.52
CA THR A 84 -1.58 2.84 -13.55
C THR A 84 -1.81 4.19 -14.23
N ARG A 85 -2.56 5.08 -13.55
CA ARG A 85 -2.78 6.43 -14.03
C ARG A 85 -1.46 7.23 -14.03
N ILE A 86 -1.11 7.80 -15.17
CA ILE A 86 0.03 8.70 -15.30
C ILE A 86 -0.32 10.06 -14.67
N HIS A 87 0.55 10.55 -13.80
CA HIS A 87 0.45 11.88 -13.21
C HIS A 87 1.64 12.73 -13.67
N HIS A 88 1.35 13.89 -14.23
CA HIS A 88 2.35 14.87 -14.59
C HIS A 88 2.68 15.72 -13.35
N SER A 89 3.76 15.37 -12.66
CA SER A 89 4.30 16.11 -11.52
C SER A 89 5.77 16.46 -11.82
N ALA A 90 6.28 17.50 -11.17
CA ALA A 90 7.72 17.80 -11.22
C ALA A 90 8.53 16.58 -10.73
N PRO A 91 9.78 16.41 -11.17
CA PRO A 91 10.68 15.43 -10.56
C PRO A 91 10.83 15.68 -9.06
N THR A 92 11.17 14.62 -8.31
CA THR A 92 11.54 14.77 -6.89
C THR A 92 12.90 15.45 -6.79
N TYR A 93 12.98 16.47 -5.95
CA TYR A 93 14.22 17.17 -5.64
C TYR A 93 14.89 16.54 -4.40
N TYR A 94 16.20 16.37 -4.49
CA TYR A 94 17.04 15.89 -3.39
C TYR A 94 17.99 16.98 -2.98
N GLY A 95 17.95 17.36 -1.71
CA GLY A 95 18.87 18.33 -1.11
C GLY A 95 20.32 17.81 -1.11
N LYS A 96 21.28 18.73 -0.93
CA LYS A 96 22.70 18.38 -0.99
C LYS A 96 23.12 17.35 0.04
N GLU A 97 22.54 17.41 1.23
CA GLU A 97 22.85 16.50 2.34
C GLU A 97 21.85 15.31 2.44
N ALA A 98 20.90 15.21 1.50
CA ALA A 98 19.94 14.13 1.48
C ALA A 98 20.61 12.80 1.09
N ASN A 99 20.31 11.74 1.84
CA ASN A 99 20.78 10.40 1.54
C ASN A 99 19.57 9.43 1.42
N VAL A 100 19.34 8.91 0.23
CA VAL A 100 18.21 8.00 -0.04
C VAL A 100 18.71 6.64 -0.50
N THR A 101 18.45 5.61 0.28
CA THR A 101 18.93 4.25 0.03
C THR A 101 17.81 3.23 0.09
N ALA A 102 17.84 2.23 -0.79
CA ALA A 102 16.91 1.10 -0.84
C ALA A 102 15.42 1.50 -0.72
N SER A 103 15.04 2.63 -1.33
CA SER A 103 13.73 3.24 -1.16
C SER A 103 13.06 3.54 -2.50
N LEU A 104 11.74 3.59 -2.52
CA LEU A 104 10.96 4.06 -3.67
C LEU A 104 10.46 5.48 -3.41
N THR A 105 10.71 6.38 -4.35
CA THR A 105 10.24 7.76 -4.28
C THR A 105 9.42 8.10 -5.51
N ALA A 106 8.20 8.60 -5.30
CA ALA A 106 7.35 9.11 -6.38
C ALA A 106 7.65 10.59 -6.65
N SER A 107 7.12 11.12 -7.75
CA SER A 107 7.39 12.47 -8.25
C SER A 107 6.83 13.61 -7.37
N GLY A 108 7.43 14.77 -7.47
CA GLY A 108 6.97 16.03 -6.86
C GLY A 108 7.37 16.21 -5.40
N GLY A 109 8.25 15.38 -4.86
CA GLY A 109 8.72 15.50 -3.48
C GLY A 109 9.93 16.43 -3.34
N ASN A 110 10.20 16.85 -2.09
CA ASN A 110 11.40 17.58 -1.68
C ASN A 110 12.04 16.84 -0.51
N ILE A 111 13.21 16.25 -0.71
CA ILE A 111 13.85 15.41 0.29
C ILE A 111 15.16 16.06 0.71
N TYR A 112 15.24 16.48 1.96
CA TYR A 112 16.43 17.12 2.54
C TYR A 112 17.07 16.27 3.65
N GLY A 113 16.39 15.22 4.12
CA GLY A 113 16.86 14.29 5.14
C GLY A 113 17.26 12.93 4.60
N ASP A 114 17.46 11.98 5.50
CA ASP A 114 17.86 10.61 5.21
C ASP A 114 16.65 9.68 5.10
N VAL A 115 16.59 8.89 4.04
CA VAL A 115 15.51 7.93 3.80
C VAL A 115 16.09 6.56 3.50
N THR A 116 15.70 5.56 4.27
CA THR A 116 16.20 4.18 4.12
C THR A 116 15.05 3.18 4.15
N ARG A 117 15.04 2.23 3.21
CA ARG A 117 14.06 1.15 3.11
C ARG A 117 12.62 1.63 3.31
N SER A 118 12.24 2.69 2.59
CA SER A 118 10.95 3.37 2.76
C SER A 118 10.28 3.63 1.41
N VAL A 119 8.96 3.80 1.46
CA VAL A 119 8.15 4.12 0.27
C VAL A 119 7.57 5.52 0.44
N LEU A 120 8.00 6.45 -0.40
CA LEU A 120 7.51 7.83 -0.42
C LEU A 120 6.61 8.04 -1.64
N PHE A 121 5.37 8.38 -1.39
CA PHE A 121 4.41 8.73 -2.44
C PHE A 121 4.62 10.18 -2.91
N ARG A 122 3.72 10.66 -3.78
CA ARG A 122 3.89 11.96 -4.45
C ARG A 122 3.81 13.14 -3.50
N LYS A 123 4.59 14.20 -3.80
CA LYS A 123 4.56 15.48 -3.09
C LYS A 123 4.84 15.34 -1.59
N VAL A 124 5.76 14.47 -1.24
CA VAL A 124 6.23 14.32 0.14
C VAL A 124 7.40 15.26 0.36
N THR A 125 7.38 15.98 1.47
CA THR A 125 8.53 16.77 1.94
C THR A 125 9.15 16.10 3.15
N ILE A 126 10.49 15.95 3.15
CA ILE A 126 11.28 15.50 4.29
C ILE A 126 12.26 16.63 4.65
N GLY A 127 12.12 17.19 5.85
CA GLY A 127 12.94 18.28 6.35
C GLY A 127 14.39 17.90 6.64
N GLU A 128 15.24 18.93 6.81
CA GLU A 128 16.67 18.76 7.10
C GLU A 128 16.90 18.05 8.44
N GLY A 129 17.88 17.16 8.50
CA GLY A 129 18.20 16.40 9.70
C GLY A 129 17.18 15.30 10.07
N SER A 130 16.11 15.17 9.29
CA SER A 130 15.10 14.13 9.53
C SER A 130 15.54 12.78 8.97
N THR A 131 15.14 11.72 9.64
CA THR A 131 15.41 10.33 9.26
C THR A 131 14.11 9.55 9.13
N VAL A 132 13.93 8.89 7.99
CA VAL A 132 12.76 8.04 7.70
C VAL A 132 13.27 6.66 7.35
N SER A 133 12.91 5.67 8.14
CA SER A 133 13.34 4.29 7.93
C SER A 133 12.17 3.30 8.05
N GLU A 134 12.18 2.25 7.23
CA GLU A 134 11.17 1.18 7.25
C GLU A 134 9.72 1.74 7.28
N SER A 135 9.46 2.84 6.53
CA SER A 135 8.22 3.61 6.67
C SER A 135 7.52 3.84 5.33
N ILE A 136 6.23 4.09 5.40
CA ILE A 136 5.39 4.39 4.23
C ILE A 136 4.80 5.79 4.42
N ILE A 137 5.14 6.71 3.54
CA ILE A 137 4.69 8.09 3.61
C ILE A 137 3.79 8.38 2.41
N ASN A 138 2.49 8.53 2.65
CA ASN A 138 1.54 8.79 1.58
C ASN A 138 1.57 10.25 1.09
N SER A 139 0.91 10.47 -0.03
CA SER A 139 1.00 11.70 -0.83
C SER A 139 0.60 12.95 -0.05
N GLY A 140 1.36 14.03 -0.27
CA GLY A 140 1.04 15.35 0.30
C GLY A 140 1.50 15.54 1.74
N SER A 141 2.19 14.56 2.31
CA SER A 141 2.67 14.67 3.69
C SER A 141 3.92 15.54 3.80
N ASP A 142 3.98 16.32 4.87
CA ASP A 142 5.07 17.26 5.17
C ASP A 142 5.70 16.91 6.53
N ILE A 143 6.96 16.49 6.48
CA ILE A 143 7.75 16.11 7.65
C ILE A 143 8.74 17.23 7.96
N GLY A 144 8.64 17.79 9.15
CA GLY A 144 9.49 18.86 9.65
C GLY A 144 10.96 18.50 9.76
N LYS A 145 11.74 19.34 10.44
CA LYS A 145 13.18 19.16 10.65
C LYS A 145 13.47 18.30 11.88
N ASN A 146 14.57 17.56 11.83
CA ASN A 146 15.02 16.70 12.94
C ASN A 146 13.95 15.71 13.43
N VAL A 147 13.11 15.24 12.51
CA VAL A 147 12.07 14.24 12.78
C VAL A 147 12.66 12.85 12.62
N HIS A 148 12.32 11.93 13.51
CA HIS A 148 12.71 10.53 13.41
C HIS A 148 11.49 9.63 13.23
N LEU A 149 11.37 9.00 12.07
CA LEU A 149 10.29 8.06 11.76
C LEU A 149 10.86 6.66 11.50
N LYS A 150 10.33 5.66 12.22
CA LYS A 150 10.69 4.27 12.00
C LYS A 150 9.49 3.35 12.18
N TYR A 151 9.24 2.49 11.22
CA TYR A 151 8.03 1.65 11.16
C TYR A 151 6.74 2.48 11.30
N VAL A 152 6.61 3.51 10.47
CA VAL A 152 5.47 4.45 10.48
C VAL A 152 4.74 4.41 9.14
N VAL A 153 3.43 4.43 9.20
CA VAL A 153 2.56 4.62 8.03
C VAL A 153 1.84 5.95 8.18
N LEU A 154 2.24 6.95 7.41
CA LEU A 154 1.49 8.20 7.31
C LEU A 154 0.47 8.09 6.18
N ASP A 155 -0.79 8.35 6.46
CA ASP A 155 -1.80 8.51 5.42
C ASP A 155 -1.62 9.87 4.71
N LYS A 156 -2.49 10.22 3.79
CA LYS A 156 -2.35 11.40 2.94
C LYS A 156 -2.48 12.71 3.72
N ASP A 157 -1.75 13.72 3.26
CA ASP A 157 -1.87 15.09 3.76
C ASP A 157 -1.59 15.21 5.27
N VAL A 158 -0.68 14.38 5.81
CA VAL A 158 -0.22 14.45 7.20
C VAL A 158 0.91 15.46 7.32
N SER A 159 0.89 16.26 8.40
CA SER A 159 1.99 17.14 8.77
C SER A 159 2.60 16.74 10.11
N ILE A 160 3.92 16.75 10.20
CA ILE A 160 4.67 16.46 11.42
C ILE A 160 5.57 17.64 11.73
N ASP A 161 5.44 18.19 12.92
CA ASP A 161 6.28 19.30 13.41
C ASP A 161 7.74 18.87 13.60
N ASP A 162 8.60 19.86 13.77
CA ASP A 162 10.02 19.65 14.01
C ASP A 162 10.31 18.87 15.31
N ASN A 163 11.39 18.10 15.32
CA ASN A 163 11.89 17.37 16.50
C ASN A 163 10.96 16.28 17.03
N ILE A 164 10.09 15.74 16.22
CA ILE A 164 9.18 14.64 16.58
C ILE A 164 9.84 13.28 16.34
N THR A 165 9.62 12.34 17.24
CA THR A 165 10.02 10.94 17.08
C THR A 165 8.82 10.03 17.12
N LEU A 166 8.64 9.20 16.08
CA LEU A 166 7.65 8.15 16.00
C LEU A 166 8.38 6.84 15.67
N GLU A 167 8.33 5.87 16.58
CA GLU A 167 8.96 4.57 16.38
C GLU A 167 7.99 3.44 16.70
N GLY A 168 7.54 2.73 15.67
CA GLY A 168 6.74 1.51 15.77
C GLY A 168 7.62 0.26 15.69
N THR A 169 6.99 -0.84 15.27
CA THR A 169 7.68 -2.11 14.99
C THR A 169 7.20 -2.69 13.65
N ALA A 170 7.95 -3.64 13.10
CA ALA A 170 7.56 -4.30 11.85
C ALA A 170 6.20 -5.02 11.94
N ASP A 171 5.86 -5.54 13.11
CA ASP A 171 4.59 -6.23 13.36
C ASP A 171 3.45 -5.28 13.71
N ASN A 172 3.77 -4.10 14.25
CA ASN A 172 2.80 -3.08 14.66
C ASN A 172 3.33 -1.68 14.31
N PRO A 173 3.26 -1.27 13.04
CA PRO A 173 3.66 0.07 12.64
C PRO A 173 2.74 1.14 13.23
N ILE A 174 3.28 2.29 13.56
CA ILE A 174 2.48 3.45 13.96
C ILE A 174 1.73 3.99 12.75
N ILE A 175 0.43 4.25 12.92
CA ILE A 175 -0.41 4.78 11.85
C ILE A 175 -0.86 6.18 12.20
N VAL A 176 -0.63 7.11 11.29
CA VAL A 176 -1.14 8.47 11.39
C VAL A 176 -2.21 8.68 10.32
N GLN A 177 -3.41 9.01 10.74
CA GLN A 177 -4.56 9.15 9.87
C GLN A 177 -4.47 10.39 8.97
N LYS A 178 -5.19 10.34 7.86
CA LYS A 178 -5.23 11.39 6.85
C LYS A 178 -5.50 12.78 7.46
N GLY A 179 -4.69 13.76 7.04
CA GLY A 179 -4.87 15.17 7.41
C GLY A 179 -4.52 15.49 8.85
N MET A 180 -3.98 14.54 9.61
CA MET A 180 -3.56 14.83 10.99
C MET A 180 -2.30 15.71 11.01
N HIS A 181 -2.24 16.56 12.04
CA HIS A 181 -1.08 17.36 12.39
C HIS A 181 -0.51 16.84 13.71
N VAL A 182 0.73 16.32 13.65
CA VAL A 182 1.43 15.73 14.80
C VAL A 182 2.36 16.78 15.40
N THR A 183 2.06 17.21 16.60
CA THR A 183 2.75 18.30 17.31
C THR A 183 3.55 17.85 18.53
N ALA A 184 3.43 16.58 18.91
CA ALA A 184 4.12 16.00 20.07
C ALA A 184 4.51 14.55 19.81
N ASN A 185 5.52 14.06 20.53
CA ASN A 185 5.93 12.66 20.48
C ASN A 185 4.81 11.76 20.97
N VAL A 186 4.41 10.82 20.14
CA VAL A 186 3.20 10.02 20.34
C VAL A 186 3.51 8.81 21.23
N ALA A 187 3.61 9.01 22.52
CA ALA A 187 3.20 8.00 23.50
C ALA A 187 1.78 8.26 24.02
N GLU A 188 1.19 9.43 23.72
CA GLU A 188 -0.02 9.91 24.42
C GLU A 188 -1.22 10.27 23.53
N THR A 189 -1.09 10.24 22.19
CA THR A 189 -2.14 10.88 21.34
C THR A 189 -2.81 9.98 20.31
N LEU A 190 -2.30 8.80 20.02
CA LEU A 190 -2.98 7.85 19.14
C LEU A 190 -3.66 6.80 20.02
N GLY A 191 -4.93 7.06 20.38
CA GLY A 191 -5.77 6.09 21.02
C GLY A 191 -5.90 4.83 20.14
N VAL A 192 -5.25 3.76 20.56
CA VAL A 192 -5.48 2.40 20.10
C VAL A 192 -6.42 1.76 21.09
#